data_c43d2f9e192fbeccbdc694acefbfa2e6
#
_entry.id   c43d2f9e192fbeccbdc694acefbfa2e6
#
_cell.length_a   1.000
_cell.length_b   1.000
_cell.length_c   1.000
_cell.angle_alpha   90.00
_cell.angle_beta   90.00
_cell.angle_gamma   90.00
#
_symmetry.space_group_name_H-M   'P 1'
#
loop_
_entity.id
_entity.type
_entity.pdbx_description
1 polymer ?
#
loop_
_entity_poly.entity_id
_entity_poly.type
_entity_poly.pdbx_seq_one_letter_code
_entity_poly.pdbx_strand_id
1 'polypeptide(L)'
;MACEFEAMEKLEERWNPEPSTALLVGSYVDSYIEGTLDDFKKRNPEIFTQKGELKAPYKKAEEIIARIERDAYFMKYLSGEKQRIMTGNLFGCDWKIKMDSYIPGVAIVDLKVMASITDLKWVKDIGYLDFVRYWGYDIQGAIYQKIVELNTGKKLPFFIAAVTKENEPDIRIIQITQNYLDEALSVVSANINRVLMVKNGDREPDKCELCDCCRHNRVLNCLLYTSDAADDL
;
A
#
# COMPACT_ATOMS: atom_id res chain seq x y z
N MET A 1 5.04 -10.07 -4.40
CA MET A 1 3.76 -10.01 -5.16
C MET A 1 2.63 -10.45 -4.24
N ALA A 2 1.46 -9.85 -4.36
CA ALA A 2 0.29 -10.29 -3.60
C ALA A 2 -0.19 -11.64 -4.14
N CYS A 3 -0.60 -12.54 -3.24
CA CYS A 3 -1.18 -13.83 -3.59
C CYS A 3 -2.65 -13.66 -3.97
N GLU A 4 -3.09 -14.16 -5.12
CA GLU A 4 -4.49 -14.05 -5.55
C GLU A 4 -5.43 -14.71 -4.55
N PHE A 5 -5.08 -15.92 -4.10
CA PHE A 5 -5.88 -16.64 -3.10
C PHE A 5 -6.03 -15.84 -1.79
N GLU A 6 -4.93 -15.30 -1.25
CA GLU A 6 -4.99 -14.45 -0.05
C GLU A 6 -5.84 -13.20 -0.27
N ALA A 7 -5.74 -12.57 -1.44
CA ALA A 7 -6.52 -11.39 -1.78
C ALA A 7 -8.03 -11.70 -1.82
N MET A 8 -8.42 -12.85 -2.37
CA MET A 8 -9.81 -13.31 -2.38
C MET A 8 -10.32 -13.67 -0.99
N GLU A 9 -9.53 -14.40 -0.20
CA GLU A 9 -9.89 -14.75 1.17
C GLU A 9 -10.10 -13.51 2.05
N LYS A 10 -9.29 -12.45 1.85
CA LYS A 10 -9.49 -11.15 2.51
C LYS A 10 -10.73 -10.42 2.00
N LEU A 11 -10.99 -10.43 0.70
CA LEU A 11 -12.15 -9.78 0.10
C LEU A 11 -13.46 -10.39 0.59
N GLU A 12 -13.49 -11.70 0.82
CA GLU A 12 -14.63 -12.47 1.31
C GLU A 12 -14.65 -12.62 2.84
N GLU A 13 -13.79 -11.86 3.54
CA GLU A 13 -13.70 -11.82 5.01
C GLU A 13 -13.39 -13.16 5.68
N ARG A 14 -12.84 -14.15 4.93
CA ARG A 14 -12.43 -15.45 5.47
C ARG A 14 -11.01 -15.45 6.05
N TRP A 15 -10.20 -14.46 5.70
CA TRP A 15 -8.84 -14.28 6.19
C TRP A 15 -8.61 -12.84 6.66
N ASN A 16 -8.72 -12.63 7.97
CA ASN A 16 -8.57 -11.31 8.62
C ASN A 16 -7.52 -11.39 9.72
N PRO A 17 -6.21 -11.45 9.38
CA PRO A 17 -5.16 -11.46 10.40
C PRO A 17 -5.14 -10.11 11.13
N GLU A 18 -4.81 -10.17 12.42
CA GLU A 18 -4.61 -8.96 13.22
C GLU A 18 -3.59 -8.03 12.56
N PRO A 19 -3.84 -6.71 12.54
CA PRO A 19 -2.92 -5.77 11.95
C PRO A 19 -1.59 -5.78 12.69
N SER A 20 -0.50 -5.84 11.94
CA SER A 20 0.84 -5.79 12.53
C SER A 20 1.08 -4.43 13.20
N THR A 21 1.95 -4.41 14.23
CA THR A 21 2.38 -3.16 14.86
C THR A 21 2.92 -2.14 13.83
N ALA A 22 3.63 -2.63 12.81
CA ALA A 22 4.17 -1.78 11.75
C ALA A 22 3.05 -1.12 10.92
N LEU A 23 1.96 -1.84 10.66
CA LEU A 23 0.78 -1.30 9.97
C LEU A 23 0.07 -0.26 10.85
N LEU A 24 -0.15 -0.58 12.14
CA LEU A 24 -0.80 0.35 13.08
C LEU A 24 0.02 1.65 13.28
N VAL A 25 1.35 1.59 13.29
CA VAL A 25 2.22 2.79 13.33
C VAL A 25 1.99 3.65 12.07
N GLY A 26 1.91 3.04 10.88
CA GLY A 26 1.57 3.76 9.65
C GLY A 26 0.20 4.43 9.77
N SER A 27 -0.82 3.66 10.14
CA SER A 27 -2.19 4.17 10.30
C SER A 27 -2.32 5.27 11.37
N TYR A 28 -1.48 5.24 12.41
CA TYR A 28 -1.42 6.32 13.41
C TYR A 28 -0.95 7.64 12.77
N VAL A 29 0.14 7.60 12.00
CA VAL A 29 0.67 8.78 11.28
C VAL A 29 -0.33 9.27 10.24
N ASP A 30 -0.91 8.38 9.45
CA ASP A 30 -1.94 8.71 8.45
C ASP A 30 -3.13 9.41 9.11
N SER A 31 -3.65 8.84 10.21
CA SER A 31 -4.78 9.42 10.96
C SER A 31 -4.47 10.81 11.52
N TYR A 32 -3.21 11.06 11.92
CA TYR A 32 -2.79 12.39 12.34
C TYR A 32 -2.86 13.40 11.18
N ILE A 33 -2.27 13.04 10.03
CA ILE A 33 -2.27 13.90 8.83
C ILE A 33 -3.69 14.13 8.28
N GLU A 34 -4.57 13.15 8.45
CA GLU A 34 -5.99 13.25 8.10
C GLU A 34 -6.82 14.10 9.09
N GLY A 35 -6.32 14.33 10.31
CA GLY A 35 -7.07 14.97 11.38
C GLY A 35 -8.06 14.05 12.10
N THR A 36 -7.89 12.72 12.01
CA THR A 36 -8.77 11.70 12.59
C THR A 36 -8.10 10.88 13.71
N LEU A 37 -6.98 11.38 14.25
CA LEU A 37 -6.16 10.65 15.23
C LEU A 37 -6.93 10.27 16.50
N ASP A 38 -7.82 11.14 16.99
CA ASP A 38 -8.61 10.85 18.19
C ASP A 38 -9.56 9.67 17.98
N ASP A 39 -10.13 9.55 16.80
CA ASP A 39 -11.00 8.42 16.46
C ASP A 39 -10.19 7.14 16.21
N PHE A 40 -8.98 7.26 15.67
CA PHE A 40 -8.06 6.14 15.57
C PHE A 40 -7.68 5.62 16.98
N LYS A 41 -7.32 6.51 17.91
CA LYS A 41 -6.98 6.15 19.30
C LYS A 41 -8.14 5.44 20.02
N LYS A 42 -9.37 5.89 19.81
CA LYS A 42 -10.57 5.24 20.39
C LYS A 42 -10.80 3.83 19.86
N ARG A 43 -10.54 3.62 18.57
CA ARG A 43 -10.75 2.32 17.90
C ARG A 43 -9.64 1.31 18.18
N ASN A 44 -8.46 1.77 18.61
CA ASN A 44 -7.28 0.95 18.84
C ASN A 44 -6.76 1.13 20.30
N PRO A 45 -7.53 0.75 21.33
CA PRO A 45 -7.13 0.93 22.72
C PRO A 45 -5.86 0.14 23.08
N GLU A 46 -5.55 -0.91 22.31
CA GLU A 46 -4.36 -1.74 22.48
C GLU A 46 -3.04 -1.00 22.26
N ILE A 47 -3.04 0.20 21.64
CA ILE A 47 -1.84 1.03 21.48
C ILE A 47 -1.37 1.65 22.80
N PHE A 48 -2.21 1.64 23.84
CA PHE A 48 -1.89 2.16 25.16
C PHE A 48 -1.45 1.07 26.14
N THR A 49 -0.67 1.49 27.12
CA THR A 49 -0.37 0.68 28.30
C THR A 49 -1.57 0.70 29.28
N GLN A 50 -1.54 -0.18 30.27
CA GLN A 50 -2.55 -0.16 31.36
C GLN A 50 -2.60 1.17 32.13
N LYS A 51 -1.52 1.98 32.07
CA LYS A 51 -1.45 3.31 32.69
C LYS A 51 -1.95 4.44 31.76
N GLY A 52 -2.45 4.11 30.58
CA GLY A 52 -2.94 5.08 29.59
C GLY A 52 -1.84 5.81 28.79
N GLU A 53 -0.59 5.37 28.89
CA GLU A 53 0.52 5.91 28.09
C GLU A 53 0.63 5.17 26.76
N LEU A 54 1.07 5.86 25.71
CA LEU A 54 1.39 5.20 24.44
C LEU A 54 2.52 4.17 24.61
N LYS A 55 2.37 3.00 24.01
CA LYS A 55 3.43 2.01 23.91
C LYS A 55 4.55 2.53 23.01
N ALA A 56 5.77 2.02 23.19
CA ALA A 56 6.98 2.50 22.50
C ALA A 56 6.84 2.61 20.95
N PRO A 57 6.22 1.66 20.21
CA PRO A 57 6.06 1.81 18.77
C PRO A 57 5.25 3.06 18.36
N TYR A 58 4.27 3.46 19.17
CA TYR A 58 3.41 4.62 18.88
C TYR A 58 4.02 5.93 19.38
N LYS A 59 4.91 5.90 20.38
CA LYS A 59 5.80 7.02 20.67
C LYS A 59 6.71 7.32 19.48
N LYS A 60 7.19 6.27 18.80
CA LYS A 60 7.93 6.42 17.53
C LYS A 60 7.09 7.05 16.42
N ALA A 61 5.80 6.76 16.35
CA ALA A 61 4.89 7.43 15.41
C ALA A 61 4.80 8.95 15.67
N GLU A 62 4.81 9.39 16.94
CA GLU A 62 4.85 10.82 17.28
C GLU A 62 6.17 11.49 16.89
N GLU A 63 7.31 10.78 17.00
CA GLU A 63 8.59 11.28 16.48
C GLU A 63 8.58 11.44 14.95
N ILE A 64 7.96 10.49 14.23
CA ILE A 64 7.76 10.55 12.78
C ILE A 64 6.91 11.78 12.43
N ILE A 65 5.81 12.01 13.13
CA ILE A 65 4.94 13.17 12.93
C ILE A 65 5.73 14.47 13.15
N ALA A 66 6.45 14.58 14.26
CA ALA A 66 7.27 15.74 14.55
C ALA A 66 8.36 15.97 13.47
N ARG A 67 8.90 14.89 12.88
CA ARG A 67 9.84 15.01 11.76
C ARG A 67 9.18 15.55 10.50
N ILE A 68 7.97 15.10 10.18
CA ILE A 68 7.17 15.59 9.05
C ILE A 68 6.85 17.07 9.23
N GLU A 69 6.32 17.47 10.39
CA GLU A 69 5.89 18.85 10.66
C GLU A 69 7.03 19.85 10.62
N ARG A 70 8.23 19.43 11.00
CA ARG A 70 9.42 20.28 10.97
C ARG A 70 9.85 20.68 9.55
N ASP A 71 9.38 19.97 8.51
CA ASP A 71 9.76 20.24 7.13
C ASP A 71 8.61 20.90 6.35
N ALA A 72 8.73 22.20 6.14
CA ALA A 72 7.71 22.99 5.45
C ALA A 72 7.51 22.54 3.97
N TYR A 73 8.56 22.03 3.31
CA TYR A 73 8.45 21.55 1.95
C TYR A 73 7.64 20.24 1.89
N PHE A 74 7.91 19.31 2.80
CA PHE A 74 7.14 18.08 2.93
C PHE A 74 5.67 18.37 3.26
N MET A 75 5.42 19.24 4.23
CA MET A 75 4.06 19.66 4.61
C MET A 75 3.29 20.32 3.47
N LYS A 76 3.97 21.03 2.57
CA LYS A 76 3.34 21.61 1.37
C LYS A 76 2.70 20.53 0.49
N TYR A 77 3.35 19.37 0.31
CA TYR A 77 2.76 18.25 -0.46
C TYR A 77 1.60 17.60 0.29
N LEU A 78 1.61 17.63 1.60
CA LEU A 78 0.51 17.12 2.41
C LEU A 78 -0.61 18.16 2.68
N SER A 79 -0.56 19.37 2.14
CA SER A 79 -1.55 20.42 2.40
C SER A 79 -2.78 20.42 1.49
N GLY A 80 -2.87 19.48 0.55
CA GLY A 80 -4.02 19.34 -0.35
C GLY A 80 -5.31 18.89 0.35
N GLU A 81 -6.36 18.73 -0.45
CA GLU A 81 -7.62 18.13 0.01
C GLU A 81 -7.36 16.71 0.53
N LYS A 82 -7.71 16.47 1.81
CA LYS A 82 -7.48 15.18 2.46
C LYS A 82 -8.55 14.16 2.05
N GLN A 83 -8.10 12.90 1.91
CA GLN A 83 -8.99 11.77 1.70
C GLN A 83 -9.98 11.96 0.55
N ARG A 84 -9.56 12.69 -0.48
CA ARG A 84 -10.38 12.97 -1.65
C ARG A 84 -10.70 11.68 -2.40
N ILE A 85 -11.98 11.37 -2.51
CA ILE A 85 -12.48 10.21 -3.26
C ILE A 85 -12.86 10.64 -4.67
N MET A 86 -12.42 9.85 -5.65
CA MET A 86 -12.89 9.92 -7.04
C MET A 86 -13.21 8.51 -7.54
N THR A 87 -14.14 8.43 -8.49
CA THR A 87 -14.51 7.16 -9.14
C THR A 87 -14.42 7.29 -10.66
N GLY A 88 -14.28 6.19 -11.35
CA GLY A 88 -14.30 6.18 -12.82
C GLY A 88 -14.28 4.77 -13.36
N ASN A 89 -14.75 4.59 -14.60
CA ASN A 89 -14.62 3.32 -15.30
C ASN A 89 -13.31 3.27 -16.06
N LEU A 90 -12.53 2.23 -15.83
CA LEU A 90 -11.25 2.00 -16.48
C LEU A 90 -11.10 0.51 -16.79
N PHE A 91 -10.79 0.19 -18.05
CA PHE A 91 -10.66 -1.18 -18.54
C PHE A 91 -11.90 -2.07 -18.29
N GLY A 92 -13.09 -1.46 -18.42
CA GLY A 92 -14.34 -2.18 -18.27
C GLY A 92 -14.78 -2.48 -16.84
N CYS A 93 -14.09 -1.94 -15.83
CA CYS A 93 -14.55 -2.05 -14.45
C CYS A 93 -14.55 -0.69 -13.72
N ASP A 94 -15.34 -0.62 -12.67
CA ASP A 94 -15.46 0.58 -11.85
C ASP A 94 -14.38 0.63 -10.78
N TRP A 95 -13.69 1.76 -10.72
CA TRP A 95 -12.65 2.05 -9.76
C TRP A 95 -13.09 3.13 -8.78
N LYS A 96 -12.65 2.99 -7.55
CA LYS A 96 -12.74 4.00 -6.51
C LYS A 96 -11.34 4.23 -5.94
N ILE A 97 -10.87 5.46 -6.00
CA ILE A 97 -9.61 5.88 -5.41
C ILE A 97 -9.87 6.82 -4.23
N LYS A 98 -8.94 6.82 -3.28
CA LYS A 98 -8.94 7.73 -2.14
C LYS A 98 -7.51 8.26 -1.97
N MET A 99 -7.33 9.55 -2.20
CA MET A 99 -6.03 10.22 -2.21
C MET A 99 -5.77 10.87 -0.85
N ASP A 100 -4.57 10.66 -0.28
CA ASP A 100 -4.21 11.22 1.02
C ASP A 100 -4.10 12.75 0.97
N SER A 101 -3.54 13.27 -0.12
CA SER A 101 -3.50 14.72 -0.38
C SER A 101 -3.68 14.98 -1.87
N TYR A 102 -4.79 15.59 -2.24
CA TYR A 102 -5.07 16.02 -3.61
C TYR A 102 -4.89 17.52 -3.71
N ILE A 103 -3.96 17.97 -4.54
CA ILE A 103 -3.72 19.39 -4.82
C ILE A 103 -4.36 19.72 -6.18
N PRO A 104 -5.56 20.34 -6.22
CA PRO A 104 -6.34 20.52 -7.42
C PRO A 104 -5.56 21.17 -8.56
N GLY A 105 -5.51 20.49 -9.70
CA GLY A 105 -4.82 20.96 -10.90
C GLY A 105 -3.28 20.94 -10.83
N VAL A 106 -2.69 20.45 -9.74
CA VAL A 106 -1.24 20.47 -9.49
C VAL A 106 -0.67 19.08 -9.30
N ALA A 107 -1.17 18.29 -8.32
CA ALA A 107 -0.54 17.03 -7.95
C ALA A 107 -1.51 16.07 -7.22
N ILE A 108 -1.16 14.77 -7.29
CA ILE A 108 -1.69 13.70 -6.46
C ILE A 108 -0.57 13.27 -5.54
N VAL A 109 -0.79 13.24 -4.23
CA VAL A 109 0.23 12.85 -3.24
C VAL A 109 -0.31 11.75 -2.33
N ASP A 110 0.52 10.77 -2.10
CA ASP A 110 0.22 9.62 -1.25
C ASP A 110 1.30 9.48 -0.17
N LEU A 111 0.88 9.43 1.09
CA LEU A 111 1.79 9.32 2.24
C LEU A 111 2.17 7.86 2.47
N LYS A 112 3.45 7.59 2.63
CA LYS A 112 3.96 6.25 2.94
C LYS A 112 4.89 6.27 4.14
N VAL A 113 4.52 5.51 5.18
CA VAL A 113 5.34 5.29 6.38
C VAL A 113 5.97 3.91 6.27
N MET A 114 7.26 3.84 5.98
CA MET A 114 7.95 2.61 5.61
C MET A 114 9.20 2.32 6.47
N ALA A 115 9.75 1.13 6.34
CA ALA A 115 10.95 0.75 7.09
C ALA A 115 12.19 1.47 6.55
N SER A 116 12.37 1.50 5.23
CA SER A 116 13.50 2.14 4.53
C SER A 116 13.06 2.60 3.14
N ILE A 117 13.66 3.69 2.66
CA ILE A 117 13.45 4.23 1.30
C ILE A 117 14.50 3.67 0.33
N THR A 118 15.65 3.23 0.84
CA THR A 118 16.81 2.84 0.05
C THR A 118 16.97 1.34 -0.16
N ASP A 119 16.24 0.52 0.60
CA ASP A 119 16.36 -0.92 0.52
C ASP A 119 15.84 -1.45 -0.81
N LEU A 120 16.64 -2.33 -1.42
CA LEU A 120 16.22 -3.13 -2.56
C LEU A 120 15.72 -4.50 -2.08
N LYS A 121 14.64 -4.99 -2.67
CA LYS A 121 14.05 -6.29 -2.38
C LYS A 121 14.27 -7.24 -3.55
N TRP A 122 14.85 -8.41 -3.26
CA TRP A 122 14.98 -9.46 -4.26
C TRP A 122 13.64 -10.15 -4.51
N VAL A 123 13.26 -10.29 -5.77
CA VAL A 123 12.08 -11.04 -6.20
C VAL A 123 12.53 -12.08 -7.22
N LYS A 124 12.19 -13.37 -6.97
CA LYS A 124 12.51 -14.49 -7.87
C LYS A 124 12.00 -14.16 -9.29
N ASP A 125 12.77 -14.48 -10.29
CA ASP A 125 12.52 -14.29 -11.73
C ASP A 125 12.44 -12.82 -12.21
N ILE A 126 12.53 -11.83 -11.29
CA ILE A 126 12.48 -10.39 -11.62
C ILE A 126 13.80 -9.69 -11.26
N GLY A 127 14.43 -10.07 -10.13
CA GLY A 127 15.63 -9.43 -9.62
C GLY A 127 15.36 -8.44 -8.49
N TYR A 128 16.25 -7.47 -8.33
CA TYR A 128 16.14 -6.43 -7.30
C TYR A 128 15.14 -5.35 -7.72
N LEU A 129 14.16 -5.10 -6.86
CA LEU A 129 13.18 -4.04 -7.00
C LEU A 129 13.40 -2.98 -5.93
N ASP A 130 13.23 -1.71 -6.30
CA ASP A 130 13.07 -0.63 -5.33
C ASP A 130 11.71 -0.72 -4.62
N PHE A 131 11.55 0.07 -3.57
CA PHE A 131 10.33 0.04 -2.77
C PHE A 131 9.06 0.44 -3.57
N VAL A 132 9.18 1.27 -4.60
CA VAL A 132 8.04 1.72 -5.43
C VAL A 132 7.46 0.53 -6.17
N ARG A 133 8.31 -0.20 -6.90
CA ARG A 133 7.90 -1.39 -7.65
C ARG A 133 7.57 -2.59 -6.76
N TYR A 134 8.34 -2.79 -5.70
CA TYR A 134 8.12 -3.91 -4.79
C TYR A 134 6.73 -3.86 -4.12
N TRP A 135 6.29 -2.67 -3.71
CA TRP A 135 4.98 -2.47 -3.08
C TRP A 135 3.86 -2.11 -4.06
N GLY A 136 4.16 -1.97 -5.36
CA GLY A 136 3.18 -1.63 -6.39
C GLY A 136 2.67 -0.18 -6.29
N TYR A 137 3.48 0.75 -5.80
CA TYR A 137 3.09 2.16 -5.71
C TYR A 137 3.05 2.84 -7.08
N ASP A 138 3.77 2.32 -8.06
CA ASP A 138 3.66 2.66 -9.47
C ASP A 138 2.27 2.28 -10.02
N ILE A 139 1.76 1.10 -9.69
CA ILE A 139 0.40 0.65 -10.06
C ILE A 139 -0.65 1.54 -9.41
N GLN A 140 -0.51 1.82 -8.11
CA GLN A 140 -1.40 2.73 -7.40
C GLN A 140 -1.41 4.11 -8.05
N GLY A 141 -0.22 4.67 -8.30
CA GLY A 141 -0.07 5.99 -8.91
C GLY A 141 -0.65 6.07 -10.32
N ALA A 142 -0.46 5.04 -11.13
CA ALA A 142 -0.99 4.96 -12.49
C ALA A 142 -2.52 4.97 -12.51
N ILE A 143 -3.15 4.17 -11.65
CA ILE A 143 -4.62 4.13 -11.50
C ILE A 143 -5.13 5.48 -10.98
N TYR A 144 -4.50 6.05 -9.94
CA TYR A 144 -4.89 7.32 -9.37
C TYR A 144 -4.81 8.45 -10.41
N GLN A 145 -3.69 8.54 -11.13
CA GLN A 145 -3.50 9.52 -12.19
C GLN A 145 -4.58 9.39 -13.27
N LYS A 146 -4.89 8.15 -13.71
CA LYS A 146 -5.87 7.93 -14.76
C LYS A 146 -7.29 8.27 -14.33
N ILE A 147 -7.69 7.92 -13.10
CA ILE A 147 -9.01 8.28 -12.56
C ILE A 147 -9.12 9.79 -12.37
N VAL A 148 -8.08 10.47 -11.90
CA VAL A 148 -8.06 11.94 -11.79
C VAL A 148 -8.18 12.58 -13.17
N GLU A 149 -7.46 12.07 -14.17
CA GLU A 149 -7.55 12.54 -15.56
C GLU A 149 -8.99 12.40 -16.12
N LEU A 150 -9.64 11.26 -15.87
CA LEU A 150 -11.04 11.05 -16.30
C LEU A 150 -12.00 12.04 -15.64
N ASN A 151 -11.78 12.43 -14.39
CA ASN A 151 -12.65 13.34 -13.66
C ASN A 151 -12.38 14.82 -13.94
N THR A 152 -11.15 15.19 -14.29
CA THR A 152 -10.71 16.59 -14.34
C THR A 152 -10.25 17.04 -15.72
N GLY A 153 -10.03 16.11 -16.64
CA GLY A 153 -9.39 16.34 -17.94
C GLY A 153 -7.88 16.67 -17.87
N LYS A 154 -7.26 16.56 -16.66
CA LYS A 154 -5.86 16.90 -16.46
C LYS A 154 -5.06 15.69 -15.98
N LYS A 155 -3.96 15.39 -16.68
CA LYS A 155 -2.99 14.39 -16.26
C LYS A 155 -2.03 15.03 -15.25
N LEU A 156 -2.23 14.75 -13.96
CA LEU A 156 -1.43 15.33 -12.89
C LEU A 156 -0.27 14.41 -12.49
N PRO A 157 0.88 14.96 -12.05
CA PRO A 157 1.97 14.15 -11.52
C PRO A 157 1.56 13.46 -10.22
N PHE A 158 2.08 12.24 -10.01
CA PHE A 158 1.90 11.47 -8.78
C PHE A 158 3.19 11.48 -7.96
N PHE A 159 3.05 11.78 -6.67
CA PHE A 159 4.14 11.85 -5.71
C PHE A 159 3.90 10.90 -4.54
N ILE A 160 4.98 10.31 -4.06
CA ILE A 160 5.03 9.64 -2.77
C ILE A 160 5.69 10.59 -1.77
N ALA A 161 4.98 10.95 -0.71
CA ALA A 161 5.53 11.57 0.47
C ALA A 161 5.99 10.44 1.41
N ALA A 162 7.27 10.07 1.32
CA ALA A 162 7.84 8.93 2.04
C ALA A 162 8.48 9.38 3.35
N VAL A 163 8.21 8.66 4.44
CA VAL A 163 8.89 8.80 5.73
C VAL A 163 9.26 7.44 6.29
N THR A 164 10.46 7.32 6.89
CA THR A 164 10.93 6.05 7.44
C THR A 164 10.65 5.91 8.93
N LYS A 165 10.64 4.63 9.40
CA LYS A 165 10.55 4.27 10.83
C LYS A 165 11.93 4.07 11.46
N GLU A 166 12.99 4.50 10.80
CA GLU A 166 14.36 4.46 11.31
C GLU A 166 14.51 5.31 12.58
N ASN A 167 15.62 5.13 13.34
CA ASN A 167 15.85 5.89 14.57
C ASN A 167 15.77 7.39 14.33
N GLU A 168 16.46 7.89 13.28
CA GLU A 168 16.25 9.22 12.73
C GLU A 168 15.40 9.06 11.46
N PRO A 169 14.12 9.47 11.45
CA PRO A 169 13.26 9.30 10.29
C PRO A 169 13.77 10.10 9.09
N ASP A 170 14.09 9.40 7.98
CA ASP A 170 14.34 10.04 6.69
C ASP A 170 13.01 10.40 6.02
N ILE A 171 12.98 11.52 5.31
CA ILE A 171 11.80 11.99 4.57
C ILE A 171 12.19 12.32 3.13
N ARG A 172 11.31 11.98 2.18
CA ARG A 172 11.50 12.31 0.77
C ARG A 172 10.18 12.56 0.08
N ILE A 173 10.17 13.51 -0.86
CA ILE A 173 9.11 13.67 -1.86
C ILE A 173 9.63 13.07 -3.16
N ILE A 174 9.00 12.00 -3.60
CA ILE A 174 9.44 11.22 -4.75
C ILE A 174 8.37 11.30 -5.83
N GLN A 175 8.71 11.89 -6.97
CA GLN A 175 7.85 11.85 -8.14
C GLN A 175 8.05 10.52 -8.86
N ILE A 176 6.99 9.76 -9.08
CA ILE A 176 7.05 8.62 -9.97
C ILE A 176 7.06 9.13 -11.41
N THR A 177 8.05 8.71 -12.19
CA THR A 177 8.19 9.16 -13.57
C THR A 177 7.02 8.70 -14.43
N GLN A 178 6.68 9.50 -15.46
CA GLN A 178 5.55 9.15 -16.32
C GLN A 178 5.73 7.79 -17.02
N ASN A 179 6.96 7.44 -17.40
CA ASN A 179 7.24 6.14 -18.00
C ASN A 179 6.86 4.98 -17.07
N TYR A 180 7.18 5.08 -15.77
CA TYR A 180 6.80 4.06 -14.78
C TYR A 180 5.28 3.96 -14.62
N LEU A 181 4.59 5.10 -14.60
CA LEU A 181 3.12 5.13 -14.51
C LEU A 181 2.47 4.52 -15.77
N ASP A 182 3.01 4.83 -16.96
CA ASP A 182 2.48 4.31 -18.22
C ASP A 182 2.75 2.78 -18.37
N GLU A 183 3.93 2.30 -17.97
CA GLU A 183 4.25 0.86 -17.87
C GLU A 183 3.30 0.16 -16.89
N ALA A 184 3.13 0.69 -15.69
CA ALA A 184 2.23 0.13 -14.67
C ALA A 184 0.78 0.09 -15.16
N LEU A 185 0.31 1.13 -15.85
CA LEU A 185 -1.04 1.16 -16.42
C LEU A 185 -1.22 0.06 -17.48
N SER A 186 -0.18 -0.19 -18.28
CA SER A 186 -0.18 -1.27 -19.27
C SER A 186 -0.26 -2.65 -18.61
N VAL A 187 0.45 -2.86 -17.49
CA VAL A 187 0.36 -4.09 -16.68
C VAL A 187 -1.05 -4.27 -16.14
N VAL A 188 -1.68 -3.21 -15.62
CA VAL A 188 -3.08 -3.27 -15.16
C VAL A 188 -4.01 -3.67 -16.30
N SER A 189 -3.89 -3.01 -17.46
CA SER A 189 -4.72 -3.31 -18.65
C SER A 189 -4.60 -4.76 -19.09
N ALA A 190 -3.39 -5.31 -19.07
CA ALA A 190 -3.13 -6.69 -19.48
C ALA A 190 -3.72 -7.74 -18.50
N ASN A 191 -3.82 -7.41 -17.21
CA ASN A 191 -4.18 -8.36 -16.16
C ASN A 191 -5.61 -8.19 -15.61
N ILE A 192 -6.29 -7.08 -15.90
CA ILE A 192 -7.58 -6.77 -15.28
C ILE A 192 -8.65 -7.83 -15.56
N ASN A 193 -8.68 -8.40 -16.77
CA ASN A 193 -9.64 -9.45 -17.12
C ASN A 193 -9.48 -10.68 -16.24
N ARG A 194 -8.23 -11.10 -15.97
CA ARG A 194 -7.95 -12.20 -15.05
C ARG A 194 -8.46 -11.89 -13.64
N VAL A 195 -8.16 -10.69 -13.14
CA VAL A 195 -8.63 -10.24 -11.81
C VAL A 195 -10.15 -10.28 -11.72
N LEU A 196 -10.84 -9.81 -12.75
CA LEU A 196 -12.31 -9.84 -12.81
C LEU A 196 -12.86 -11.27 -12.84
N MET A 197 -12.26 -12.17 -13.63
CA MET A 197 -12.66 -13.57 -13.67
C MET A 197 -12.51 -14.24 -12.30
N VAL A 198 -11.39 -14.01 -11.61
CA VAL A 198 -11.18 -14.53 -10.25
C VAL A 198 -12.19 -13.95 -9.27
N LYS A 199 -12.39 -12.63 -9.31
CA LYS A 199 -13.34 -11.94 -8.42
C LYS A 199 -14.79 -12.38 -8.61
N ASN A 200 -15.18 -12.71 -9.84
CA ASN A 200 -16.53 -13.18 -10.17
C ASN A 200 -16.73 -14.68 -9.95
N GLY A 201 -15.67 -15.43 -9.61
CA GLY A 201 -15.72 -16.88 -9.45
C GLY A 201 -15.67 -17.66 -10.77
N ASP A 202 -15.37 -17.00 -11.89
CA ASP A 202 -15.22 -17.64 -13.21
C ASP A 202 -13.86 -18.34 -13.34
N ARG A 203 -12.95 -18.09 -12.41
CA ARG A 203 -11.62 -18.70 -12.33
C ARG A 203 -11.17 -18.83 -10.88
N GLU A 204 -10.57 -19.97 -10.55
CA GLU A 204 -9.93 -20.18 -9.25
C GLU A 204 -8.71 -19.28 -9.07
N PRO A 205 -8.51 -18.68 -7.87
CA PRO A 205 -7.34 -17.89 -7.56
C PRO A 205 -6.08 -18.75 -7.43
N ASP A 206 -4.97 -18.29 -7.99
CA ASP A 206 -3.68 -18.97 -7.86
C ASP A 206 -3.15 -18.82 -6.41
N LYS A 207 -2.65 -19.95 -5.87
CA LYS A 207 -1.99 -20.02 -4.56
C LYS A 207 -0.49 -19.82 -4.73
N CYS A 208 0.11 -18.89 -3.95
CA CYS A 208 1.55 -18.72 -3.96
C CYS A 208 2.31 -19.80 -3.15
N GLU A 209 1.59 -20.60 -2.34
CA GLU A 209 2.09 -21.65 -1.44
C GLU A 209 3.05 -21.16 -0.32
N LEU A 210 3.37 -19.86 -0.27
CA LEU A 210 4.37 -19.27 0.62
C LEU A 210 3.78 -18.36 1.71
N CYS A 211 2.66 -17.67 1.44
CA CYS A 211 2.06 -16.76 2.42
C CYS A 211 1.34 -17.52 3.55
N ASP A 212 1.09 -16.83 4.65
CA ASP A 212 0.45 -17.44 5.82
C ASP A 212 -0.98 -17.92 5.52
N CYS A 213 -1.71 -17.23 4.65
CA CYS A 213 -3.02 -17.67 4.20
C CYS A 213 -2.94 -19.01 3.45
N CYS A 214 -2.01 -19.15 2.50
CA CYS A 214 -1.80 -20.42 1.79
C CYS A 214 -1.36 -21.55 2.73
N ARG A 215 -0.46 -21.25 3.69
CA ARG A 215 -0.01 -22.23 4.68
C ARG A 215 -1.15 -22.66 5.60
N HIS A 216 -1.97 -21.74 6.06
CA HIS A 216 -3.14 -22.03 6.89
C HIS A 216 -4.15 -22.96 6.19
N ASN A 217 -4.36 -22.71 4.89
CA ASN A 217 -5.34 -23.45 4.08
C ASN A 217 -4.72 -24.62 3.32
N ARG A 218 -3.48 -25.05 3.66
CA ARG A 218 -2.81 -26.15 2.99
C ARG A 218 -3.43 -27.48 3.39
N VAL A 219 -3.83 -28.25 2.39
CA VAL A 219 -4.26 -29.64 2.55
C VAL A 219 -3.22 -30.54 1.88
N LEU A 220 -2.61 -31.43 2.63
CA LEU A 220 -1.64 -32.38 2.10
C LEU A 220 -2.37 -33.48 1.32
N ASN A 221 -2.00 -33.63 0.07
CA ASN A 221 -2.54 -34.65 -0.84
C ASN A 221 -1.45 -35.57 -1.42
N CYS A 222 -0.17 -35.31 -1.13
CA CYS A 222 0.97 -36.12 -1.53
C CYS A 222 2.14 -36.02 -0.55
N LEU A 223 3.10 -36.92 -0.65
CA LEU A 223 4.39 -36.85 0.04
C LEU A 223 5.36 -36.01 -0.80
N LEU A 224 6.09 -35.10 -0.12
CA LEU A 224 7.23 -34.40 -0.72
C LEU A 224 8.50 -35.16 -0.39
N TYR A 225 9.34 -35.40 -1.39
CA TYR A 225 10.67 -35.96 -1.22
C TYR A 225 11.69 -34.83 -1.04
N THR A 226 12.81 -35.12 -0.37
CA THR A 226 13.87 -34.11 -0.10
C THR A 226 14.48 -33.50 -1.36
N SER A 227 14.45 -34.22 -2.50
CA SER A 227 14.87 -33.71 -3.81
C SER A 227 13.93 -32.65 -4.37
N ASP A 228 12.64 -32.76 -4.07
CA ASP A 228 11.61 -31.84 -4.59
C ASP A 228 11.59 -30.54 -3.75
N ALA A 229 11.94 -30.64 -2.45
CA ALA A 229 12.01 -29.50 -1.56
C ALA A 229 13.20 -28.55 -1.85
N ALA A 230 14.18 -28.98 -2.62
CA ALA A 230 15.34 -28.15 -2.99
C ALA A 230 15.12 -27.34 -4.27
N ASP A 231 14.18 -27.72 -5.12
CA ASP A 231 13.89 -27.04 -6.39
C ASP A 231 12.87 -25.90 -6.22
N ASP A 232 12.15 -25.85 -5.08
CA ASP A 232 11.14 -24.82 -4.75
C ASP A 232 11.66 -23.67 -3.86
N LEU A 233 12.99 -23.63 -3.56
CA LEU A 233 13.66 -22.58 -2.80
C LEU A 233 14.52 -21.71 -3.74
#